data_51f553bbed755998552aa4157cb9a92d
#
_entry.id   51f553bbed755998552aa4157cb9a92d
#
_cell.length_a   1.000
_cell.length_b   1.000
_cell.length_c   1.000
_cell.angle_alpha   90.00
_cell.angle_beta   90.00
_cell.angle_gamma   90.00
#
_symmetry.space_group_name_H-M   'P 1'
#
loop_
_entity.id
_entity.type
_entity.pdbx_description
1 polymer ?
#
loop_
_entity_poly.entity_id
_entity_poly.type
_entity_poly.pdbx_seq_one_letter_code
_entity_poly.pdbx_strand_id
1 'polypeptide(L)'
;MNKSTKCECAANDANALGAVVPMQLAEYTANALAKLSKALGDDVCGYVVNRLHMNKAELYKALAAEQIDGVALAMYNIEKRGQSVIIGDQTGIGKGRQAAAMIRYGLLAGYLPVFFTDRYTLFSDMYRDCKALGIKDARPLVVNSGVSVVDFDHVVEEKEIDSPDEIWSPVDEDDEDKHESERMALYQEHYEVVYKSPKKTVLQEIFHKGDVPMDVFDYLMITYSQLKDAKRDMTRLNFLRLLCEKHRVLFVFDEAHKSSSVSAGKISVITQGINMILEETPQTQCVFLSATFAKRPESLVTFMRRTVLSALATENTLKIALHNGGMPMQEYVSSCLAEEGQMIRREHSDNGLPSPIYTYLDDDIAVHGEQFDKVMFFFREIVKLSTMVASLVCHAQSEGLLLLFNCYPTRAQLFYINKVLLLSLKAKKVAERAIENVHQGKSVIIGMSDTLECVIRDTTKQKEGSVRGDISSLLLRLLDKTVCGTGEFSKESITIFDAIKENEEVSTSLNDEAEGVYDYYKSIKHDIVEEVFHLPMSPIDVIRQLITAEKFVTPNGEYINIRFEECTGRTHQLEYLSPEGDDDFINATIKQRKKRH
;
A
#
# COMPACT_ATOMS: atom_id res chain seq x y z
N MET A 1 26.46 -17.65 -1.90
CA MET A 1 25.63 -18.47 -2.80
C MET A 1 24.71 -17.54 -3.57
N ASN A 2 24.71 -17.61 -4.90
CA ASN A 2 23.77 -16.82 -5.71
C ASN A 2 22.34 -17.22 -5.35
N LYS A 3 21.54 -16.24 -4.93
CA LYS A 3 20.12 -16.46 -4.55
C LYS A 3 19.17 -16.52 -5.75
N SER A 4 19.67 -16.24 -6.96
CA SER A 4 18.91 -16.16 -8.21
C SER A 4 19.76 -16.57 -9.40
N THR A 5 19.11 -16.95 -10.49
CA THR A 5 19.75 -17.29 -11.79
C THR A 5 19.11 -16.49 -12.91
N LYS A 6 19.83 -16.29 -14.02
CA LYS A 6 19.32 -15.58 -15.19
C LYS A 6 18.05 -16.27 -15.73
N CYS A 7 17.04 -15.49 -16.06
CA CYS A 7 15.84 -16.00 -16.72
C CYS A 7 16.18 -16.39 -18.17
N GLU A 8 15.91 -17.64 -18.53
CA GLU A 8 15.95 -18.11 -19.92
C GLU A 8 14.55 -17.96 -20.51
N CYS A 9 14.35 -16.90 -21.29
CA CYS A 9 13.05 -16.61 -21.91
C CYS A 9 12.76 -17.56 -23.05
N ALA A 10 11.51 -18.01 -23.14
CA ALA A 10 11.01 -18.77 -24.29
C ALA A 10 10.78 -17.86 -25.52
N ALA A 11 10.47 -16.58 -25.29
CA ALA A 11 10.38 -15.53 -26.32
C ALA A 11 11.77 -15.00 -26.70
N ASN A 12 12.64 -15.87 -27.19
CA ASN A 12 14.06 -15.63 -27.44
C ASN A 12 14.36 -14.64 -28.58
N ASP A 13 13.40 -14.35 -29.45
CA ASP A 13 13.52 -13.37 -30.54
C ASP A 13 13.40 -11.92 -30.08
N ALA A 14 12.87 -11.68 -28.89
CA ALA A 14 12.61 -10.35 -28.33
C ALA A 14 13.77 -9.88 -27.43
N ASN A 15 13.88 -8.57 -27.24
CA ASN A 15 14.84 -8.00 -26.31
C ASN A 15 14.50 -8.39 -24.87
N ALA A 16 15.47 -8.95 -24.15
CA ALA A 16 15.33 -9.31 -22.75
C ALA A 16 15.67 -8.14 -21.83
N LEU A 17 14.96 -8.01 -20.72
CA LEU A 17 15.28 -7.08 -19.64
C LEU A 17 16.48 -7.55 -18.80
N GLY A 18 16.88 -8.83 -18.95
CA GLY A 18 17.92 -9.44 -18.15
C GLY A 18 17.48 -9.77 -16.73
N ALA A 19 16.19 -10.02 -16.55
CA ALA A 19 15.65 -10.43 -15.26
C ALA A 19 16.20 -11.77 -14.77
N VAL A 20 16.17 -11.98 -13.47
CA VAL A 20 16.60 -13.22 -12.81
C VAL A 20 15.39 -13.91 -12.14
N VAL A 21 15.50 -15.20 -11.96
CA VAL A 21 14.50 -16.02 -11.26
C VAL A 21 15.07 -16.44 -9.91
N PRO A 22 14.31 -16.36 -8.80
CA PRO A 22 14.74 -16.91 -7.53
C PRO A 22 15.15 -18.38 -7.66
N MET A 23 16.25 -18.78 -7.02
CA MET A 23 16.84 -20.10 -7.18
C MET A 23 15.84 -21.24 -6.92
N GLN A 24 14.94 -21.05 -5.95
CA GLN A 24 13.92 -22.04 -5.58
C GLN A 24 12.90 -22.30 -6.71
N LEU A 25 12.69 -21.31 -7.60
CA LEU A 25 11.72 -21.40 -8.70
C LEU A 25 12.39 -21.58 -10.07
N ALA A 26 13.72 -21.55 -10.14
CA ALA A 26 14.47 -21.48 -11.40
C ALA A 26 14.21 -22.69 -12.30
N GLU A 27 14.35 -23.90 -11.78
CA GLU A 27 14.13 -25.15 -12.52
C GLU A 27 12.67 -25.28 -12.96
N TYR A 28 11.73 -25.02 -12.06
CA TYR A 28 10.29 -25.12 -12.33
C TYR A 28 9.86 -24.11 -13.41
N THR A 29 10.35 -22.88 -13.33
CA THR A 29 10.09 -21.85 -14.35
C THR A 29 10.68 -22.22 -15.71
N ALA A 30 11.92 -22.71 -15.74
CA ALA A 30 12.57 -23.14 -16.99
C ALA A 30 11.79 -24.31 -17.63
N ASN A 31 11.39 -25.30 -16.84
CA ASN A 31 10.59 -26.43 -17.30
C ASN A 31 9.23 -25.97 -17.87
N ALA A 32 8.55 -25.05 -17.19
CA ALA A 32 7.27 -24.53 -17.64
C ALA A 32 7.39 -23.77 -18.98
N LEU A 33 8.42 -22.92 -19.12
CA LEU A 33 8.67 -22.18 -20.35
C LEU A 33 9.08 -23.11 -21.51
N ALA A 34 9.88 -24.14 -21.24
CA ALA A 34 10.23 -25.16 -22.24
C ALA A 34 8.99 -25.97 -22.68
N LYS A 35 8.12 -26.36 -21.73
CA LYS A 35 6.84 -27.02 -22.05
C LYS A 35 5.94 -26.12 -22.92
N LEU A 36 5.87 -24.83 -22.58
CA LEU A 36 5.11 -23.82 -23.34
C LEU A 36 5.65 -23.69 -24.76
N SER A 37 6.98 -23.48 -24.92
CA SER A 37 7.64 -23.35 -26.22
C SER A 37 7.32 -24.54 -27.10
N LYS A 38 7.56 -25.75 -26.60
CA LYS A 38 7.26 -27.00 -27.32
C LYS A 38 5.77 -27.12 -27.71
N ALA A 39 4.86 -26.74 -26.81
CA ALA A 39 3.43 -26.79 -27.09
C ALA A 39 2.98 -25.79 -28.17
N LEU A 40 3.76 -24.71 -28.37
CA LEU A 40 3.53 -23.66 -29.35
C LEU A 40 4.39 -23.83 -30.63
N GLY A 41 5.07 -24.96 -30.79
CA GLY A 41 5.90 -25.23 -31.94
C GLY A 41 7.16 -24.37 -32.01
N ASP A 42 7.71 -24.02 -30.85
CA ASP A 42 8.90 -23.19 -30.65
C ASP A 42 8.80 -21.74 -31.18
N ASP A 43 7.56 -21.24 -31.40
CA ASP A 43 7.28 -19.84 -31.79
C ASP A 43 6.34 -19.15 -30.79
N VAL A 44 6.85 -18.89 -29.59
CA VAL A 44 6.11 -18.17 -28.53
C VAL A 44 5.73 -16.76 -28.97
N CYS A 45 6.66 -16.06 -29.66
CA CYS A 45 6.41 -14.71 -30.16
C CYS A 45 5.31 -14.71 -31.23
N GLY A 46 5.33 -15.65 -32.18
CA GLY A 46 4.27 -15.80 -33.20
C GLY A 46 2.90 -16.13 -32.60
N TYR A 47 2.87 -16.95 -31.54
CA TYR A 47 1.65 -17.21 -30.80
C TYR A 47 1.04 -15.93 -30.23
N VAL A 48 1.83 -15.08 -29.52
CA VAL A 48 1.37 -13.82 -28.93
C VAL A 48 0.98 -12.80 -30.01
N VAL A 49 1.78 -12.67 -31.08
CA VAL A 49 1.50 -11.85 -32.27
C VAL A 49 0.11 -12.14 -32.82
N ASN A 50 -0.21 -13.43 -33.02
CA ASN A 50 -1.49 -13.86 -33.58
C ASN A 50 -2.66 -13.51 -32.65
N ARG A 51 -2.50 -13.63 -31.31
CA ARG A 51 -3.57 -13.35 -30.33
C ARG A 51 -3.79 -11.86 -30.10
N LEU A 52 -2.73 -11.07 -30.22
CA LEU A 52 -2.81 -9.61 -30.06
C LEU A 52 -3.08 -8.88 -31.39
N HIS A 53 -3.17 -9.60 -32.51
CA HIS A 53 -3.28 -9.01 -33.85
C HIS A 53 -2.25 -7.88 -34.06
N MET A 54 -0.98 -8.20 -33.80
CA MET A 54 0.17 -7.31 -33.98
C MET A 54 1.14 -7.94 -34.95
N ASN A 55 2.10 -7.17 -35.48
CA ASN A 55 3.27 -7.74 -36.10
C ASN A 55 4.44 -7.89 -35.07
N LYS A 56 5.47 -8.65 -35.41
CA LYS A 56 6.63 -8.87 -34.50
C LYS A 56 7.31 -7.56 -34.08
N ALA A 57 7.45 -6.59 -35.00
CA ALA A 57 8.11 -5.32 -34.68
C ALA A 57 7.30 -4.48 -33.67
N GLU A 58 5.98 -4.44 -33.80
CA GLU A 58 5.08 -3.81 -32.84
C GLU A 58 5.14 -4.51 -31.49
N LEU A 59 5.11 -5.84 -31.46
CA LEU A 59 5.20 -6.63 -30.24
C LEU A 59 6.51 -6.32 -29.48
N TYR A 60 7.65 -6.35 -30.17
CA TYR A 60 8.97 -6.14 -29.55
C TYR A 60 9.20 -4.69 -29.11
N LYS A 61 8.49 -3.74 -29.70
CA LYS A 61 8.46 -2.34 -29.22
C LYS A 61 7.63 -2.20 -27.93
N ALA A 62 6.56 -2.98 -27.82
CA ALA A 62 5.59 -2.89 -26.73
C ALA A 62 6.01 -3.74 -25.52
N LEU A 63 6.56 -4.93 -25.74
CA LEU A 63 6.85 -5.93 -24.71
C LEU A 63 8.27 -6.48 -24.84
N ALA A 64 8.95 -6.64 -23.72
CA ALA A 64 10.21 -7.37 -23.61
C ALA A 64 9.99 -8.90 -23.56
N ALA A 65 11.03 -9.68 -23.74
CA ALA A 65 10.96 -11.14 -23.77
C ALA A 65 10.29 -11.73 -22.53
N GLU A 66 10.68 -11.26 -21.35
CA GLU A 66 10.07 -11.70 -20.08
C GLU A 66 8.57 -11.39 -20.03
N GLN A 67 8.16 -10.24 -20.52
CA GLN A 67 6.76 -9.84 -20.54
C GLN A 67 5.95 -10.68 -21.53
N ILE A 68 6.52 -11.00 -22.70
CA ILE A 68 5.91 -11.87 -23.68
C ILE A 68 5.69 -13.27 -23.11
N ASP A 69 6.66 -13.83 -22.38
CA ASP A 69 6.54 -15.13 -21.72
C ASP A 69 5.38 -15.15 -20.69
N GLY A 70 5.27 -14.11 -19.87
CA GLY A 70 4.19 -14.00 -18.89
C GLY A 70 2.80 -13.94 -19.55
N VAL A 71 2.68 -13.14 -20.61
CA VAL A 71 1.44 -13.00 -21.40
C VAL A 71 1.11 -14.30 -22.14
N ALA A 72 2.11 -14.97 -22.73
CA ALA A 72 1.93 -16.25 -23.41
C ALA A 72 1.44 -17.35 -22.47
N LEU A 73 2.04 -17.45 -21.27
CA LEU A 73 1.58 -18.37 -20.23
C LEU A 73 0.12 -18.09 -19.84
N ALA A 74 -0.24 -16.81 -19.65
CA ALA A 74 -1.62 -16.43 -19.29
C ALA A 74 -2.62 -16.83 -20.39
N MET A 75 -2.34 -16.47 -21.63
CA MET A 75 -3.19 -16.82 -22.77
C MET A 75 -3.32 -18.34 -22.94
N TYR A 76 -2.19 -19.06 -22.86
CA TYR A 76 -2.17 -20.52 -23.01
C TYR A 76 -2.98 -21.22 -21.92
N ASN A 77 -2.83 -20.82 -20.65
CA ASN A 77 -3.62 -21.41 -19.56
C ASN A 77 -5.11 -21.11 -19.71
N ILE A 78 -5.49 -19.89 -20.09
CA ILE A 78 -6.90 -19.53 -20.36
C ILE A 78 -7.46 -20.37 -21.50
N GLU A 79 -6.78 -20.45 -22.64
CA GLU A 79 -7.30 -21.13 -23.85
C GLU A 79 -7.32 -22.66 -23.73
N LYS A 80 -6.30 -23.25 -23.10
CA LYS A 80 -6.14 -24.72 -23.08
C LYS A 80 -6.62 -25.38 -21.82
N ARG A 81 -6.63 -24.65 -20.70
CA ARG A 81 -6.96 -25.21 -19.38
C ARG A 81 -8.16 -24.55 -18.71
N GLY A 82 -8.62 -23.38 -19.19
CA GLY A 82 -9.61 -22.55 -18.49
C GLY A 82 -9.11 -22.09 -17.11
N GLN A 83 -7.80 -21.90 -16.98
CA GLN A 83 -7.13 -21.60 -15.72
C GLN A 83 -6.33 -20.30 -15.82
N SER A 84 -5.96 -19.77 -14.68
CA SER A 84 -5.27 -18.49 -14.51
C SER A 84 -3.77 -18.65 -14.36
N VAL A 85 -3.08 -17.51 -14.44
CA VAL A 85 -1.65 -17.37 -14.12
C VAL A 85 -1.45 -16.30 -13.07
N ILE A 86 -0.49 -16.50 -12.18
CA ILE A 86 0.03 -15.52 -11.23
C ILE A 86 1.33 -14.98 -11.80
N ILE A 87 1.34 -13.70 -12.18
CA ILE A 87 2.53 -12.96 -12.62
C ILE A 87 3.08 -12.24 -11.38
N GLY A 88 4.01 -12.91 -10.70
CA GLY A 88 4.64 -12.47 -9.44
C GLY A 88 5.90 -11.62 -9.65
N ASP A 89 6.07 -11.00 -10.80
CA ASP A 89 7.24 -10.22 -11.18
C ASP A 89 7.47 -9.03 -10.23
N GLN A 90 8.72 -8.74 -9.93
CA GLN A 90 9.12 -7.60 -9.12
C GLN A 90 8.64 -6.28 -9.74
N THR A 91 8.43 -5.26 -8.90
CA THR A 91 8.11 -3.91 -9.37
C THR A 91 9.18 -3.43 -10.35
N GLY A 92 8.76 -2.80 -11.46
CA GLY A 92 9.67 -2.32 -12.51
C GLY A 92 9.87 -3.29 -13.69
N ILE A 93 9.53 -4.59 -13.58
CA ILE A 93 9.59 -5.52 -14.73
C ILE A 93 8.47 -5.26 -15.76
N GLY A 94 7.51 -4.37 -15.42
CA GLY A 94 6.47 -3.92 -16.35
C GLY A 94 5.20 -4.77 -16.32
N LYS A 95 4.70 -5.07 -15.13
CA LYS A 95 3.39 -5.72 -14.94
C LYS A 95 2.23 -4.97 -15.61
N GLY A 96 2.27 -3.62 -15.61
CA GLY A 96 1.27 -2.79 -16.29
C GLY A 96 1.16 -3.10 -17.79
N ARG A 97 2.31 -3.26 -18.49
CA ARG A 97 2.33 -3.68 -19.89
C ARG A 97 1.75 -5.07 -20.11
N GLN A 98 2.03 -6.02 -19.22
CA GLN A 98 1.44 -7.35 -19.27
C GLN A 98 -0.08 -7.30 -19.02
N ALA A 99 -0.55 -6.49 -18.08
CA ALA A 99 -1.97 -6.25 -17.84
C ALA A 99 -2.68 -5.64 -19.07
N ALA A 100 -2.09 -4.61 -19.69
CA ALA A 100 -2.61 -4.02 -20.92
C ALA A 100 -2.66 -5.01 -22.09
N ALA A 101 -1.66 -5.89 -22.22
CA ALA A 101 -1.66 -6.96 -23.20
C ALA A 101 -2.82 -7.94 -22.96
N MET A 102 -3.14 -8.26 -21.71
CA MET A 102 -4.27 -9.12 -21.36
C MET A 102 -5.62 -8.43 -21.60
N ILE A 103 -5.71 -7.10 -21.40
CA ILE A 103 -6.91 -6.33 -21.79
C ILE A 103 -7.09 -6.42 -23.30
N ARG A 104 -6.04 -6.16 -24.10
CA ARG A 104 -6.08 -6.28 -25.56
C ARG A 104 -6.50 -7.69 -26.00
N TYR A 105 -5.88 -8.70 -25.42
CA TYR A 105 -6.26 -10.10 -25.68
C TYR A 105 -7.74 -10.35 -25.39
N GLY A 106 -8.22 -9.87 -24.22
CA GLY A 106 -9.62 -10.04 -23.84
C GLY A 106 -10.58 -9.44 -24.86
N LEU A 107 -10.34 -8.21 -25.31
CA LEU A 107 -11.14 -7.54 -26.34
C LEU A 107 -11.18 -8.34 -27.65
N LEU A 108 -10.02 -8.82 -28.12
CA LEU A 108 -9.89 -9.57 -29.37
C LEU A 108 -10.48 -10.99 -29.29
N ALA A 109 -10.41 -11.61 -28.11
CA ALA A 109 -10.92 -12.97 -27.87
C ALA A 109 -12.40 -13.00 -27.46
N GLY A 110 -13.10 -11.85 -27.49
CA GLY A 110 -14.53 -11.74 -27.16
C GLY A 110 -14.83 -11.86 -25.67
N TYR A 111 -13.88 -11.48 -24.81
CA TYR A 111 -14.14 -11.26 -23.39
C TYR A 111 -14.47 -9.80 -23.12
N LEU A 112 -15.20 -9.55 -22.04
CA LEU A 112 -15.31 -8.24 -21.42
C LEU A 112 -14.19 -8.11 -20.37
N PRO A 113 -13.10 -7.36 -20.63
CA PRO A 113 -12.04 -7.17 -19.64
C PRO A 113 -12.51 -6.29 -18.48
N VAL A 114 -12.15 -6.66 -17.26
CA VAL A 114 -12.36 -5.85 -16.06
C VAL A 114 -11.02 -5.71 -15.36
N PHE A 115 -10.47 -4.51 -15.40
CA PHE A 115 -9.20 -4.17 -14.78
C PHE A 115 -9.41 -3.71 -13.34
N PHE A 116 -8.80 -4.43 -12.40
CA PHE A 116 -8.77 -4.08 -10.98
C PHE A 116 -7.42 -3.53 -10.59
N THR A 117 -7.42 -2.44 -9.81
CA THR A 117 -6.20 -1.91 -9.22
C THR A 117 -6.45 -1.32 -7.83
N ASP A 118 -5.40 -0.94 -7.10
CA ASP A 118 -5.49 -0.41 -5.76
C ASP A 118 -6.00 1.04 -5.73
N ARG A 119 -5.47 1.89 -6.62
CA ARG A 119 -5.75 3.33 -6.68
C ARG A 119 -6.27 3.74 -8.06
N TYR A 120 -7.23 4.66 -8.09
CA TYR A 120 -7.80 5.14 -9.36
C TYR A 120 -6.84 6.03 -10.16
N THR A 121 -5.82 6.62 -9.53
CA THR A 121 -4.74 7.34 -10.25
C THR A 121 -3.99 6.43 -11.22
N LEU A 122 -3.90 5.11 -10.92
CA LEU A 122 -3.29 4.11 -11.79
C LEU A 122 -4.09 3.83 -13.07
N PHE A 123 -5.31 4.34 -13.21
CA PHE A 123 -6.06 4.24 -14.46
C PHE A 123 -5.40 5.02 -15.59
N SER A 124 -4.74 6.15 -15.29
CA SER A 124 -3.96 6.91 -16.27
C SER A 124 -2.69 6.18 -16.70
N ASP A 125 -2.02 5.49 -15.77
CA ASP A 125 -0.90 4.60 -16.10
C ASP A 125 -1.35 3.44 -16.99
N MET A 126 -2.49 2.83 -16.69
CA MET A 126 -3.06 1.76 -17.51
C MET A 126 -3.44 2.27 -18.92
N TYR A 127 -3.97 3.49 -19.03
CA TYR A 127 -4.24 4.09 -20.34
C TYR A 127 -2.95 4.27 -21.15
N ARG A 128 -1.86 4.77 -20.55
CA ARG A 128 -0.53 4.85 -21.18
C ARG A 128 -0.07 3.46 -21.68
N ASP A 129 -0.23 2.43 -20.87
CA ASP A 129 0.17 1.07 -21.23
C ASP A 129 -0.74 0.48 -22.32
N CYS A 130 -2.04 0.73 -22.29
CA CYS A 130 -2.99 0.40 -23.36
C CYS A 130 -2.63 1.09 -24.68
N LYS A 131 -2.28 2.38 -24.64
CA LYS A 131 -1.81 3.16 -25.80
C LYS A 131 -0.59 2.50 -26.45
N ALA A 132 0.38 2.06 -25.65
CA ALA A 132 1.57 1.37 -26.13
C ALA A 132 1.26 -0.02 -26.73
N LEU A 133 0.19 -0.66 -26.30
CA LEU A 133 -0.33 -1.90 -26.88
C LEU A 133 -1.31 -1.66 -28.05
N GLY A 134 -1.44 -0.43 -28.55
CA GLY A 134 -2.25 -0.09 -29.71
C GLY A 134 -3.78 -0.13 -29.48
N ILE A 135 -4.24 -0.05 -28.24
CA ILE A 135 -5.66 0.02 -27.89
C ILE A 135 -6.07 1.35 -27.25
N LYS A 136 -5.46 2.45 -27.73
CA LYS A 136 -5.73 3.81 -27.23
C LYS A 136 -7.20 4.24 -27.39
N ASP A 137 -7.90 3.67 -28.38
CA ASP A 137 -9.29 4.03 -28.72
C ASP A 137 -10.31 3.17 -27.98
N ALA A 138 -9.87 2.17 -27.19
CA ALA A 138 -10.76 1.36 -26.37
C ALA A 138 -11.30 2.17 -25.18
N ARG A 139 -12.62 2.20 -25.02
CA ARG A 139 -13.34 3.10 -24.11
C ARG A 139 -13.62 2.42 -22.76
N PRO A 140 -12.97 2.84 -21.68
CA PRO A 140 -13.22 2.27 -20.36
C PRO A 140 -14.53 2.78 -19.73
N LEU A 141 -15.31 1.90 -19.13
CA LEU A 141 -16.25 2.27 -18.08
C LEU A 141 -15.46 2.43 -16.76
N VAL A 142 -15.25 3.67 -16.35
CA VAL A 142 -14.64 3.96 -15.04
C VAL A 142 -15.72 3.87 -13.97
N VAL A 143 -15.65 2.82 -13.14
CA VAL A 143 -16.66 2.49 -12.12
C VAL A 143 -16.60 3.42 -10.91
N ASN A 144 -15.42 3.96 -10.59
CA ASN A 144 -15.23 4.95 -9.54
C ASN A 144 -15.86 6.29 -9.95
N SER A 145 -16.81 6.81 -9.18
CA SER A 145 -17.46 8.09 -9.49
C SER A 145 -16.54 9.29 -9.30
N GLY A 146 -16.63 10.28 -10.22
CA GLY A 146 -15.85 11.53 -10.12
C GLY A 146 -14.38 11.40 -10.55
N VAL A 147 -13.99 10.27 -11.12
CA VAL A 147 -12.61 10.00 -11.54
C VAL A 147 -12.42 10.31 -13.02
N SER A 148 -11.25 10.86 -13.35
CA SER A 148 -10.80 11.10 -14.72
C SER A 148 -9.57 10.27 -15.04
N VAL A 149 -9.37 9.97 -16.32
CA VAL A 149 -8.17 9.35 -16.88
C VAL A 149 -7.50 10.38 -17.76
N VAL A 150 -6.20 10.60 -17.55
CA VAL A 150 -5.42 11.59 -18.30
C VAL A 150 -4.38 10.92 -19.20
N ASP A 151 -4.00 11.61 -20.28
CA ASP A 151 -2.88 11.22 -21.12
C ASP A 151 -1.62 11.99 -20.70
N PHE A 152 -0.66 11.33 -20.08
CA PHE A 152 0.62 11.90 -19.63
C PHE A 152 1.52 12.38 -20.78
N ASP A 153 1.26 11.99 -22.03
CA ASP A 153 2.03 12.44 -23.18
C ASP A 153 1.53 13.80 -23.71
N HIS A 154 0.37 14.30 -23.24
CA HIS A 154 -0.24 15.55 -23.67
C HIS A 154 -0.41 16.52 -22.51
N VAL A 155 0.55 17.42 -22.36
CA VAL A 155 0.53 18.51 -21.37
C VAL A 155 -0.34 19.66 -21.92
N VAL A 156 -1.32 20.12 -21.12
CA VAL A 156 -2.29 21.17 -21.52
C VAL A 156 -1.78 22.57 -21.18
N GLU A 157 -1.02 22.73 -20.08
CA GLU A 157 -0.37 23.98 -19.70
C GLU A 157 1.07 23.72 -19.27
N GLU A 158 2.03 24.49 -19.87
CA GLU A 158 3.40 24.60 -19.38
C GLU A 158 3.44 25.51 -18.14
N LYS A 159 2.88 25.08 -17.02
CA LYS A 159 3.34 25.56 -15.73
C LYS A 159 4.57 24.72 -15.40
N GLU A 160 5.68 25.39 -15.08
CA GLU A 160 6.89 24.72 -14.61
C GLU A 160 6.54 23.80 -13.45
N ILE A 161 6.36 22.50 -13.76
CA ILE A 161 6.36 21.45 -12.76
C ILE A 161 7.83 21.07 -12.61
N ASP A 162 8.41 21.37 -11.47
CA ASP A 162 9.81 21.07 -11.15
C ASP A 162 10.12 19.56 -11.07
N SER A 163 9.29 18.70 -11.49
CA SER A 163 9.41 17.29 -11.92
C SER A 163 8.13 16.48 -11.61
N PRO A 164 7.81 15.42 -12.38
CA PRO A 164 6.75 14.47 -12.05
C PRO A 164 6.92 13.77 -10.69
N ASP A 165 8.15 13.75 -10.17
CA ASP A 165 8.50 13.14 -8.88
C ASP A 165 8.01 13.95 -7.66
N GLU A 166 7.66 15.25 -7.82
CA GLU A 166 7.07 16.05 -6.74
C GLU A 166 5.63 15.64 -6.40
N ILE A 167 4.99 14.86 -7.25
CA ILE A 167 3.64 14.33 -7.04
C ILE A 167 3.66 13.06 -6.17
N TRP A 168 4.84 12.47 -5.92
CA TRP A 168 5.03 11.26 -5.15
C TRP A 168 5.29 11.53 -3.66
N SER A 169 4.25 11.82 -2.88
CA SER A 169 4.36 11.75 -1.43
C SER A 169 3.85 10.41 -0.92
N PRO A 170 4.60 9.73 -0.01
CA PRO A 170 4.07 8.60 0.73
C PRO A 170 2.89 9.07 1.59
N VAL A 171 1.79 8.36 1.52
CA VAL A 171 0.52 8.74 2.14
C VAL A 171 0.31 7.93 3.41
N ASP A 172 -0.16 8.57 4.47
CA ASP A 172 -0.72 7.89 5.64
C ASP A 172 -1.98 7.11 5.21
N GLU A 173 -2.10 5.84 5.64
CA GLU A 173 -3.19 4.94 5.24
C GLU A 173 -4.60 5.47 5.59
N ASP A 174 -4.71 6.40 6.53
CA ASP A 174 -6.00 6.97 6.97
C ASP A 174 -6.51 8.14 6.10
N ASP A 175 -5.68 8.74 5.22
CA ASP A 175 -6.02 9.89 4.36
C ASP A 175 -5.81 9.58 2.86
N GLU A 176 -5.64 8.31 2.48
CA GLU A 176 -5.37 7.88 1.10
C GLU A 176 -6.35 8.46 0.07
N ASP A 177 -7.65 8.45 0.39
CA ASP A 177 -8.70 8.91 -0.53
C ASP A 177 -8.62 10.44 -0.80
N LYS A 178 -8.20 11.23 0.18
CA LYS A 178 -8.07 12.70 0.04
C LYS A 178 -6.86 13.07 -0.81
N HIS A 179 -5.71 12.46 -0.53
CA HIS A 179 -4.48 12.68 -1.30
C HIS A 179 -4.60 12.16 -2.73
N GLU A 180 -5.32 11.06 -2.94
CA GLU A 180 -5.59 10.55 -4.28
C GLU A 180 -6.46 11.53 -5.07
N SER A 181 -7.44 12.17 -4.42
CA SER A 181 -8.28 13.20 -5.07
C SER A 181 -7.50 14.49 -5.37
N GLU A 182 -6.60 14.92 -4.50
CA GLU A 182 -5.70 16.07 -4.75
C GLU A 182 -4.74 15.78 -5.91
N ARG A 183 -4.16 14.59 -5.97
CA ARG A 183 -3.32 14.15 -7.09
C ARG A 183 -4.09 14.10 -8.39
N MET A 184 -5.32 13.60 -8.37
CA MET A 184 -6.16 13.58 -9.56
C MET A 184 -6.51 15.01 -10.03
N ALA A 185 -6.74 15.93 -9.11
CA ALA A 185 -6.98 17.33 -9.46
C ALA A 185 -5.75 17.95 -10.15
N LEU A 186 -4.53 17.69 -9.64
CA LEU A 186 -3.29 18.12 -10.28
C LEU A 186 -3.12 17.49 -11.67
N TYR A 187 -3.42 16.21 -11.83
CA TYR A 187 -3.35 15.57 -13.14
C TYR A 187 -4.31 16.22 -14.15
N GLN A 188 -5.53 16.55 -13.74
CA GLN A 188 -6.52 17.22 -14.60
C GLN A 188 -6.12 18.66 -14.95
N GLU A 189 -5.36 19.33 -14.12
CA GLU A 189 -4.84 20.69 -14.38
C GLU A 189 -3.72 20.68 -15.45
N HIS A 190 -2.88 19.63 -15.46
CA HIS A 190 -1.65 19.60 -16.25
C HIS A 190 -1.74 18.74 -17.50
N TYR A 191 -2.59 17.72 -17.52
CA TYR A 191 -2.66 16.75 -18.61
C TYR A 191 -4.03 16.69 -19.27
N GLU A 192 -4.06 16.32 -20.54
CA GLU A 192 -5.30 16.12 -21.27
C GLU A 192 -6.16 15.02 -20.65
N VAL A 193 -7.41 15.35 -20.34
CA VAL A 193 -8.39 14.38 -19.84
C VAL A 193 -8.99 13.60 -21.01
N VAL A 194 -8.67 12.31 -21.11
CA VAL A 194 -9.13 11.44 -22.20
C VAL A 194 -10.44 10.72 -21.88
N TYR A 195 -10.67 10.33 -20.62
CA TYR A 195 -11.90 9.71 -20.17
C TYR A 195 -12.34 10.27 -18.82
N LYS A 196 -13.66 10.30 -18.62
CA LYS A 196 -14.28 10.65 -17.33
C LYS A 196 -15.25 9.56 -16.93
N SER A 197 -15.33 9.28 -15.62
CA SER A 197 -16.40 8.41 -15.12
C SER A 197 -17.76 9.01 -15.45
N PRO A 198 -18.77 8.17 -15.76
CA PRO A 198 -20.14 8.64 -15.89
C PRO A 198 -20.64 9.31 -14.60
N LYS A 199 -21.65 10.15 -14.73
CA LYS A 199 -22.32 10.74 -13.55
C LYS A 199 -22.82 9.63 -12.62
N LYS A 200 -22.81 9.90 -11.31
CA LYS A 200 -23.21 8.92 -10.28
C LYS A 200 -24.58 8.29 -10.54
N THR A 201 -25.55 9.07 -11.06
CA THR A 201 -26.88 8.58 -11.44
C THR A 201 -26.82 7.55 -12.58
N VAL A 202 -26.01 7.83 -13.60
CA VAL A 202 -25.81 6.91 -14.74
C VAL A 202 -25.12 5.63 -14.30
N LEU A 203 -24.09 5.73 -13.44
CA LEU A 203 -23.44 4.56 -12.84
C LEU A 203 -24.42 3.71 -12.04
N GLN A 204 -25.30 4.33 -11.24
CA GLN A 204 -26.32 3.60 -10.49
C GLN A 204 -27.30 2.87 -11.41
N GLU A 205 -27.73 3.49 -12.52
CA GLU A 205 -28.57 2.82 -13.51
C GLU A 205 -27.88 1.62 -14.16
N ILE A 206 -26.58 1.75 -14.51
CA ILE A 206 -25.76 0.66 -15.06
C ILE A 206 -25.69 -0.48 -14.03
N PHE A 207 -25.42 -0.18 -12.77
CA PHE A 207 -25.32 -1.19 -11.72
C PHE A 207 -26.66 -1.91 -11.49
N HIS A 208 -27.77 -1.19 -11.46
CA HIS A 208 -29.11 -1.78 -11.29
C HIS A 208 -29.53 -2.64 -12.49
N LYS A 209 -29.18 -2.24 -13.72
CA LYS A 209 -29.41 -3.06 -14.92
C LYS A 209 -28.53 -4.33 -14.91
N GLY A 210 -27.42 -4.32 -14.19
CA GLY A 210 -26.47 -5.42 -14.15
C GLY A 210 -25.89 -5.73 -15.53
N ASP A 211 -25.63 -4.68 -16.32
CA ASP A 211 -25.10 -4.80 -17.67
C ASP A 211 -24.38 -3.53 -18.10
N VAL A 212 -23.45 -3.65 -19.06
CA VAL A 212 -22.67 -2.56 -19.62
C VAL A 212 -23.17 -2.25 -21.03
N PRO A 213 -23.45 -0.99 -21.38
CA PRO A 213 -23.74 -0.62 -22.76
C PRO A 213 -22.48 -0.78 -23.63
N MET A 214 -22.36 -1.94 -24.29
CA MET A 214 -21.21 -2.35 -25.10
C MET A 214 -21.03 -1.53 -26.38
N ASP A 215 -22.02 -0.76 -26.78
CA ASP A 215 -21.92 0.26 -27.84
C ASP A 215 -21.15 1.52 -27.38
N VAL A 216 -21.04 1.73 -26.06
CA VAL A 216 -20.40 2.89 -25.45
C VAL A 216 -19.05 2.54 -24.82
N PHE A 217 -18.97 1.38 -24.17
CA PHE A 217 -17.79 0.97 -23.40
C PHE A 217 -17.28 -0.40 -23.86
N ASP A 218 -15.97 -0.56 -23.89
CA ASP A 218 -15.31 -1.78 -24.37
C ASP A 218 -14.75 -2.62 -23.21
N TYR A 219 -14.39 -2.00 -22.08
CA TYR A 219 -13.89 -2.66 -20.88
C TYR A 219 -14.16 -1.83 -19.63
N LEU A 220 -13.84 -2.37 -18.44
CA LEU A 220 -14.06 -1.71 -17.16
C LEU A 220 -12.75 -1.41 -16.44
N MET A 221 -12.72 -0.29 -15.72
CA MET A 221 -11.70 0.06 -14.72
C MET A 221 -12.35 0.25 -13.36
N ILE A 222 -11.85 -0.45 -12.34
CA ILE A 222 -12.43 -0.46 -10.99
C ILE A 222 -11.31 -0.60 -9.95
N THR A 223 -11.41 0.12 -8.82
CA THR A 223 -10.53 -0.12 -7.68
C THR A 223 -11.13 -1.13 -6.70
N TYR A 224 -10.25 -1.85 -5.97
CA TYR A 224 -10.69 -2.79 -4.93
C TYR A 224 -11.54 -2.12 -3.85
N SER A 225 -11.30 -0.83 -3.55
CA SER A 225 -12.07 -0.06 -2.57
C SER A 225 -13.56 0.00 -2.87
N GLN A 226 -13.98 -0.14 -4.15
CA GLN A 226 -15.39 -0.18 -4.54
C GLN A 226 -16.15 -1.40 -3.98
N LEU A 227 -15.45 -2.41 -3.46
CA LEU A 227 -16.01 -3.60 -2.84
C LEU A 227 -15.89 -3.61 -1.31
N LYS A 228 -15.32 -2.56 -0.68
CA LYS A 228 -15.13 -2.49 0.80
C LYS A 228 -16.46 -2.58 1.56
N ASP A 229 -17.50 -1.96 1.04
CA ASP A 229 -18.82 -1.86 1.68
C ASP A 229 -19.80 -2.96 1.27
N ALA A 230 -19.33 -4.02 0.61
CA ALA A 230 -20.19 -5.10 0.11
C ALA A 230 -21.10 -5.75 1.16
N LYS A 231 -20.78 -5.63 2.46
CA LYS A 231 -21.67 -6.07 3.56
C LYS A 231 -22.88 -5.15 3.78
N ARG A 232 -22.77 -3.86 3.42
CA ARG A 232 -23.82 -2.85 3.58
C ARG A 232 -24.53 -2.55 2.26
N ASP A 233 -23.76 -2.53 1.17
CA ASP A 233 -24.23 -2.25 -0.17
C ASP A 233 -23.67 -3.29 -1.15
N MET A 234 -24.51 -4.25 -1.53
CA MET A 234 -24.17 -5.33 -2.46
C MET A 234 -24.26 -4.91 -3.94
N THR A 235 -24.65 -3.68 -4.24
CA THR A 235 -24.98 -3.23 -5.61
C THR A 235 -23.83 -3.46 -6.58
N ARG A 236 -22.61 -3.05 -6.23
CA ARG A 236 -21.43 -3.23 -7.11
C ARG A 236 -21.00 -4.69 -7.24
N LEU A 237 -21.08 -5.45 -6.16
CA LEU A 237 -20.76 -6.87 -6.18
C LEU A 237 -21.75 -7.64 -7.04
N ASN A 238 -23.06 -7.36 -6.88
CA ASN A 238 -24.12 -7.95 -7.72
C ASN A 238 -23.98 -7.54 -9.19
N PHE A 239 -23.61 -6.30 -9.46
CA PHE A 239 -23.31 -5.84 -10.81
C PHE A 239 -22.20 -6.68 -11.46
N LEU A 240 -21.06 -6.85 -10.79
CA LEU A 240 -19.96 -7.68 -11.30
C LEU A 240 -20.39 -9.15 -11.50
N ARG A 241 -21.17 -9.70 -10.57
CA ARG A 241 -21.71 -11.06 -10.67
C ARG A 241 -22.59 -11.20 -11.93
N LEU A 242 -23.53 -10.28 -12.12
CA LEU A 242 -24.42 -10.28 -13.29
C LEU A 242 -23.66 -10.10 -14.62
N LEU A 243 -22.59 -9.30 -14.63
CA LEU A 243 -21.72 -9.22 -15.81
C LEU A 243 -21.09 -10.57 -16.15
N CYS A 244 -20.60 -11.29 -15.13
CA CYS A 244 -20.00 -12.61 -15.32
C CYS A 244 -21.01 -13.67 -15.76
N GLU A 245 -22.30 -13.50 -15.44
CA GLU A 245 -23.39 -14.36 -15.94
C GLU A 245 -23.74 -14.06 -17.40
N LYS A 246 -23.76 -12.79 -17.79
CA LYS A 246 -24.19 -12.33 -19.12
C LYS A 246 -23.08 -12.36 -20.18
N HIS A 247 -21.85 -12.13 -19.76
CA HIS A 247 -20.68 -11.97 -20.63
C HIS A 247 -19.57 -12.96 -20.30
N ARG A 248 -18.72 -13.23 -21.28
CA ARG A 248 -17.43 -13.88 -21.03
C ARG A 248 -16.48 -12.84 -20.44
N VAL A 249 -16.25 -12.89 -19.16
CA VAL A 249 -15.46 -11.88 -18.45
C VAL A 249 -14.02 -12.36 -18.25
N LEU A 250 -13.06 -11.44 -18.44
CA LEU A 250 -11.66 -11.59 -18.06
C LEU A 250 -11.31 -10.58 -16.99
N PHE A 251 -11.09 -11.04 -15.76
CA PHE A 251 -10.58 -10.22 -14.67
C PHE A 251 -9.06 -10.09 -14.80
N VAL A 252 -8.57 -8.86 -14.86
CA VAL A 252 -7.14 -8.51 -14.82
C VAL A 252 -6.89 -7.84 -13.49
N PHE A 253 -6.38 -8.60 -12.51
CA PHE A 253 -6.12 -8.14 -11.17
C PHE A 253 -4.69 -7.59 -11.05
N ASP A 254 -4.54 -6.27 -11.12
CA ASP A 254 -3.29 -5.60 -10.75
C ASP A 254 -3.24 -5.41 -9.23
N GLU A 255 -2.04 -5.46 -8.64
CA GLU A 255 -1.85 -5.54 -7.18
C GLU A 255 -2.75 -6.63 -6.53
N ALA A 256 -2.74 -7.82 -7.15
CA ALA A 256 -3.64 -8.93 -6.81
C ALA A 256 -3.60 -9.37 -5.34
N HIS A 257 -2.58 -8.99 -4.57
CA HIS A 257 -2.54 -9.21 -3.13
C HIS A 257 -3.69 -8.50 -2.37
N LYS A 258 -4.29 -7.45 -2.94
CA LYS A 258 -5.48 -6.79 -2.39
C LYS A 258 -6.75 -7.65 -2.56
N SER A 259 -6.81 -8.47 -3.62
CA SER A 259 -7.90 -9.44 -3.83
C SER A 259 -7.82 -10.65 -2.89
N SER A 260 -6.69 -10.85 -2.22
CA SER A 260 -6.38 -12.03 -1.39
C SER A 260 -6.02 -11.67 0.06
N SER A 261 -6.52 -10.53 0.56
CA SER A 261 -6.16 -10.02 1.88
C SER A 261 -6.75 -10.86 3.03
N VAL A 262 -5.88 -11.32 3.91
CA VAL A 262 -6.22 -12.01 5.17
C VAL A 262 -5.62 -11.24 6.34
N SER A 263 -6.42 -10.87 7.34
CA SER A 263 -5.96 -10.20 8.56
C SER A 263 -6.47 -10.91 9.79
N ALA A 264 -5.56 -11.25 10.71
CA ALA A 264 -5.89 -11.95 11.96
C ALA A 264 -6.77 -13.22 11.76
N GLY A 265 -6.47 -13.99 10.69
CA GLY A 265 -7.26 -15.21 10.35
C GLY A 265 -8.61 -14.92 9.70
N LYS A 266 -9.00 -13.67 9.50
CA LYS A 266 -10.25 -13.28 8.83
C LYS A 266 -9.96 -12.79 7.40
N ILE A 267 -10.72 -13.32 6.46
CA ILE A 267 -10.70 -12.90 5.06
C ILE A 267 -11.34 -11.51 4.95
N SER A 268 -10.74 -10.60 4.19
CA SER A 268 -11.31 -9.26 3.96
C SER A 268 -12.65 -9.33 3.22
N VAL A 269 -13.48 -8.29 3.36
CA VAL A 269 -14.78 -8.20 2.65
C VAL A 269 -14.59 -8.23 1.14
N ILE A 270 -13.55 -7.55 0.64
CA ILE A 270 -13.17 -7.54 -0.78
C ILE A 270 -12.87 -8.96 -1.26
N THR A 271 -12.02 -9.68 -0.53
CA THR A 271 -11.65 -11.07 -0.85
C THR A 271 -12.86 -12.00 -0.81
N GLN A 272 -13.76 -11.84 0.17
CA GLN A 272 -15.00 -12.62 0.23
C GLN A 272 -15.87 -12.37 -1.00
N GLY A 273 -16.05 -11.12 -1.41
CA GLY A 273 -16.83 -10.75 -2.59
C GLY A 273 -16.25 -11.32 -3.88
N ILE A 274 -14.95 -11.20 -4.10
CA ILE A 274 -14.27 -11.75 -5.28
C ILE A 274 -14.37 -13.28 -5.29
N ASN A 275 -14.13 -13.94 -4.16
CA ASN A 275 -14.24 -15.39 -4.06
C ASN A 275 -15.66 -15.89 -4.36
N MET A 276 -16.68 -15.17 -3.90
CA MET A 276 -18.08 -15.49 -4.18
C MET A 276 -18.38 -15.42 -5.70
N ILE A 277 -17.95 -14.33 -6.36
CA ILE A 277 -18.12 -14.21 -7.83
C ILE A 277 -17.41 -15.36 -8.54
N LEU A 278 -16.15 -15.63 -8.21
CA LEU A 278 -15.38 -16.68 -8.88
C LEU A 278 -15.94 -18.08 -8.62
N GLU A 279 -16.61 -18.31 -7.50
CA GLU A 279 -17.27 -19.57 -7.18
C GLU A 279 -18.56 -19.77 -7.99
N GLU A 280 -19.38 -18.73 -8.07
CA GLU A 280 -20.67 -18.76 -8.77
C GLU A 280 -20.53 -18.70 -10.29
N THR A 281 -19.41 -18.18 -10.82
CA THR A 281 -19.18 -17.98 -12.26
C THR A 281 -17.91 -18.71 -12.75
N PRO A 282 -17.91 -20.05 -12.84
CA PRO A 282 -16.72 -20.84 -13.21
C PRO A 282 -16.15 -20.52 -14.60
N GLN A 283 -16.94 -19.95 -15.50
CA GLN A 283 -16.54 -19.51 -16.85
C GLN A 283 -15.67 -18.24 -16.85
N THR A 284 -15.68 -17.46 -15.77
CA THR A 284 -14.91 -16.22 -15.65
C THR A 284 -13.43 -16.52 -15.60
N GLN A 285 -12.65 -15.89 -16.47
CA GLN A 285 -11.20 -16.04 -16.53
C GLN A 285 -10.51 -14.96 -15.69
N CYS A 286 -9.28 -15.25 -15.23
CA CYS A 286 -8.51 -14.32 -14.41
C CYS A 286 -7.04 -14.31 -14.81
N VAL A 287 -6.37 -13.16 -14.58
CA VAL A 287 -4.92 -13.04 -14.51
C VAL A 287 -4.58 -12.24 -13.27
N PHE A 288 -3.63 -12.72 -12.48
CA PHE A 288 -3.22 -12.10 -11.23
C PHE A 288 -1.81 -11.51 -11.36
N LEU A 289 -1.66 -10.20 -11.16
CA LEU A 289 -0.37 -9.52 -11.24
C LEU A 289 -0.06 -8.89 -9.88
N SER A 290 1.05 -9.28 -9.25
CA SER A 290 1.50 -8.65 -8.01
C SER A 290 2.93 -9.06 -7.65
N ALA A 291 3.80 -8.12 -7.32
CA ALA A 291 5.14 -8.41 -6.79
C ALA A 291 5.08 -9.15 -5.43
N THR A 292 4.01 -8.94 -4.67
CA THR A 292 3.78 -9.51 -3.33
C THR A 292 2.49 -10.33 -3.29
N PHE A 293 2.32 -11.25 -4.25
CA PHE A 293 1.07 -12.01 -4.46
C PHE A 293 0.56 -12.74 -3.21
N ALA A 294 1.43 -13.14 -2.30
CA ALA A 294 1.04 -13.78 -1.04
C ALA A 294 1.86 -13.21 0.13
N LYS A 295 1.33 -12.17 0.79
CA LYS A 295 1.93 -11.61 2.02
C LYS A 295 1.86 -12.57 3.21
N ARG A 296 0.92 -13.51 3.18
CA ARG A 296 0.74 -14.58 4.16
C ARG A 296 0.43 -15.87 3.41
N PRO A 297 0.85 -17.04 3.93
CA PRO A 297 0.59 -18.31 3.26
C PRO A 297 -0.89 -18.52 2.91
N GLU A 298 -1.79 -18.16 3.81
CA GLU A 298 -3.24 -18.34 3.64
C GLU A 298 -3.84 -17.51 2.48
N SER A 299 -3.14 -16.46 2.05
CA SER A 299 -3.57 -15.65 0.89
C SER A 299 -3.57 -16.43 -0.42
N LEU A 300 -2.81 -17.52 -0.53
CA LEU A 300 -2.79 -18.39 -1.71
C LEU A 300 -4.13 -19.08 -1.99
N VAL A 301 -4.99 -19.20 -0.99
CA VAL A 301 -6.30 -19.83 -1.14
C VAL A 301 -7.18 -19.12 -2.17
N THR A 302 -7.08 -17.80 -2.30
CA THR A 302 -7.85 -17.03 -3.29
C THR A 302 -7.47 -17.43 -4.72
N PHE A 303 -6.20 -17.70 -4.98
CA PHE A 303 -5.71 -18.06 -6.32
C PHE A 303 -6.02 -19.51 -6.70
N MET A 304 -6.36 -20.37 -5.71
CA MET A 304 -6.62 -21.78 -5.95
C MET A 304 -7.80 -22.01 -6.90
N ARG A 305 -8.84 -21.18 -6.86
CA ARG A 305 -10.08 -21.37 -7.60
C ARG A 305 -9.90 -21.38 -9.12
N ARG A 306 -8.81 -20.82 -9.61
CA ARG A 306 -8.49 -20.72 -11.05
C ARG A 306 -7.12 -21.31 -11.40
N THR A 307 -6.59 -22.18 -10.56
CA THR A 307 -5.31 -22.85 -10.78
C THR A 307 -5.46 -24.36 -10.54
N VAL A 308 -4.41 -25.10 -10.82
CA VAL A 308 -4.34 -26.55 -10.58
C VAL A 308 -4.62 -26.92 -9.10
N LEU A 309 -4.43 -25.99 -8.18
CA LEU A 309 -4.66 -26.21 -6.75
C LEU A 309 -6.11 -26.61 -6.45
N SER A 310 -7.08 -26.16 -7.26
CA SER A 310 -8.49 -26.54 -7.10
C SER A 310 -8.75 -28.04 -7.34
N ALA A 311 -7.91 -28.69 -8.13
CA ALA A 311 -7.98 -30.13 -8.38
C ALA A 311 -7.20 -30.96 -7.32
N LEU A 312 -6.26 -30.33 -6.60
CA LEU A 312 -5.39 -31.01 -5.64
C LEU A 312 -5.96 -31.03 -4.22
N ALA A 313 -6.72 -30.01 -3.83
CA ALA A 313 -7.21 -29.86 -2.47
C ALA A 313 -8.53 -29.08 -2.43
N THR A 314 -9.31 -29.30 -1.35
CA THR A 314 -10.40 -28.38 -1.02
C THR A 314 -9.84 -27.08 -0.41
N GLU A 315 -10.64 -26.02 -0.41
CA GLU A 315 -10.25 -24.73 0.18
C GLU A 315 -9.85 -24.88 1.65
N ASN A 316 -10.63 -25.63 2.43
CA ASN A 316 -10.32 -25.89 3.85
C ASN A 316 -9.03 -26.67 4.03
N THR A 317 -8.80 -27.70 3.22
CA THR A 317 -7.59 -28.53 3.28
C THR A 317 -6.34 -27.67 2.98
N LEU A 318 -6.40 -26.88 1.91
CA LEU A 318 -5.29 -25.99 1.54
C LEU A 318 -5.05 -24.92 2.61
N LYS A 319 -6.11 -24.31 3.14
CA LYS A 319 -6.02 -23.31 4.21
C LYS A 319 -5.36 -23.87 5.48
N ILE A 320 -5.76 -25.06 5.91
CA ILE A 320 -5.17 -25.75 7.07
C ILE A 320 -3.70 -26.09 6.78
N ALA A 321 -3.38 -26.61 5.60
CA ALA A 321 -2.02 -26.96 5.22
C ALA A 321 -1.11 -25.74 5.19
N LEU A 322 -1.56 -24.61 4.62
CA LEU A 322 -0.81 -23.35 4.57
C LEU A 322 -0.64 -22.72 5.95
N HIS A 323 -1.68 -22.79 6.80
CA HIS A 323 -1.61 -22.26 8.16
C HIS A 323 -0.60 -23.04 9.01
N ASN A 324 -0.66 -24.36 8.98
CA ASN A 324 0.22 -25.23 9.77
C ASN A 324 1.64 -25.31 9.21
N GLY A 325 1.79 -25.32 7.89
CA GLY A 325 3.08 -25.44 7.21
C GLY A 325 3.80 -24.11 7.01
N GLY A 326 3.10 -22.97 7.18
CA GLY A 326 3.70 -21.62 7.06
C GLY A 326 4.43 -21.37 5.75
N MET A 327 5.58 -20.67 5.84
CA MET A 327 6.41 -20.32 4.67
C MET A 327 6.90 -21.51 3.85
N PRO A 328 7.37 -22.64 4.46
CA PRO A 328 7.78 -23.81 3.67
C PRO A 328 6.64 -24.38 2.80
N MET A 329 5.42 -24.41 3.32
CA MET A 329 4.27 -24.87 2.54
C MET A 329 3.90 -23.87 1.42
N GLN A 330 4.04 -22.56 1.67
CA GLN A 330 3.87 -21.54 0.66
C GLN A 330 4.89 -21.71 -0.49
N GLU A 331 6.16 -21.95 -0.18
CA GLU A 331 7.21 -22.21 -1.16
C GLU A 331 6.92 -23.47 -1.99
N TYR A 332 6.52 -24.55 -1.34
CA TYR A 332 6.13 -25.77 -2.03
C TYR A 332 4.96 -25.56 -3.00
N VAL A 333 3.89 -24.90 -2.55
CA VAL A 333 2.73 -24.59 -3.41
C VAL A 333 3.14 -23.66 -4.57
N SER A 334 4.01 -22.69 -4.32
CA SER A 334 4.54 -21.81 -5.36
C SER A 334 5.36 -22.57 -6.41
N SER A 335 6.16 -23.55 -5.98
CA SER A 335 6.93 -24.42 -6.88
C SER A 335 6.03 -25.29 -7.76
N CYS A 336 4.95 -25.85 -7.18
CA CYS A 336 3.95 -26.60 -7.94
C CYS A 336 3.25 -25.72 -9.00
N LEU A 337 2.88 -24.50 -8.64
CA LEU A 337 2.27 -23.55 -9.58
C LEU A 337 3.24 -23.14 -10.69
N ALA A 338 4.52 -22.95 -10.35
CA ALA A 338 5.55 -22.62 -11.33
C ALA A 338 5.79 -23.76 -12.32
N GLU A 339 5.91 -25.01 -11.85
CA GLU A 339 6.08 -26.22 -12.67
C GLU A 339 4.93 -26.40 -13.67
N GLU A 340 3.69 -26.08 -13.24
CA GLU A 340 2.50 -26.11 -14.09
C GLU A 340 2.36 -24.88 -15.03
N GLY A 341 3.29 -23.94 -14.98
CA GLY A 341 3.22 -22.70 -15.75
C GLY A 341 2.08 -21.76 -15.33
N GLN A 342 1.61 -21.90 -14.10
CA GLN A 342 0.54 -21.07 -13.53
C GLN A 342 1.06 -20.00 -12.58
N MET A 343 2.37 -19.95 -12.42
CA MET A 343 3.06 -18.89 -11.69
C MET A 343 4.40 -18.62 -12.36
N ILE A 344 4.70 -17.35 -12.53
CA ILE A 344 6.03 -16.88 -12.93
C ILE A 344 6.45 -15.74 -12.00
N ARG A 345 7.68 -15.76 -11.52
CA ARG A 345 8.27 -14.71 -10.69
C ARG A 345 9.67 -14.40 -11.13
N ARG A 346 9.89 -13.15 -11.47
CA ARG A 346 11.19 -12.63 -11.90
C ARG A 346 11.54 -11.40 -11.11
N GLU A 347 12.83 -11.17 -10.95
CA GLU A 347 13.40 -10.08 -10.17
C GLU A 347 14.44 -9.35 -11.02
N HIS A 348 14.76 -8.11 -10.65
CA HIS A 348 15.86 -7.40 -11.28
C HIS A 348 17.19 -8.09 -10.97
N SER A 349 18.08 -8.10 -11.95
CA SER A 349 19.45 -8.59 -11.72
C SER A 349 20.23 -7.59 -10.88
N ASP A 350 20.82 -8.06 -9.80
CA ASP A 350 21.75 -7.27 -8.97
C ASP A 350 23.16 -7.19 -9.59
N ASN A 351 23.35 -7.70 -10.80
CA ASN A 351 24.65 -7.70 -11.47
C ASN A 351 25.14 -6.26 -11.70
N GLY A 352 26.25 -5.93 -11.08
CA GLY A 352 26.86 -4.59 -11.14
C GLY A 352 26.40 -3.64 -10.05
N LEU A 353 25.42 -3.99 -9.21
CA LEU A 353 25.09 -3.25 -8.02
C LEU A 353 25.99 -3.70 -6.83
N PRO A 354 26.44 -2.77 -5.99
CA PRO A 354 27.14 -3.16 -4.76
C PRO A 354 26.18 -3.93 -3.85
N SER A 355 26.70 -4.93 -3.16
CA SER A 355 25.91 -5.68 -2.17
C SER A 355 25.33 -4.75 -1.11
N PRO A 356 24.07 -4.95 -0.67
CA PRO A 356 23.49 -4.18 0.42
C PRO A 356 24.37 -4.28 1.67
N ILE A 357 24.67 -3.14 2.27
CA ILE A 357 25.38 -3.06 3.54
C ILE A 357 24.34 -2.91 4.64
N TYR A 358 24.31 -3.87 5.56
CA TYR A 358 23.46 -3.80 6.75
C TYR A 358 24.27 -3.17 7.88
N THR A 359 23.80 -2.03 8.39
CA THR A 359 24.40 -1.38 9.56
C THR A 359 23.49 -1.64 10.76
N TYR A 360 24.05 -2.23 11.79
CA TYR A 360 23.38 -2.48 13.06
C TYR A 360 23.73 -1.36 14.06
N LEU A 361 22.84 -1.09 15.00
CA LEU A 361 23.01 -0.09 16.06
C LEU A 361 23.54 -0.75 17.34
N ASP A 362 24.50 -1.67 17.21
CA ASP A 362 24.94 -2.53 18.31
C ASP A 362 25.70 -1.76 19.40
N ASP A 363 26.37 -0.66 19.03
CA ASP A 363 27.14 0.17 19.97
C ASP A 363 26.24 0.90 20.98
N ASP A 364 24.97 1.12 20.64
CA ASP A 364 24.00 1.89 21.43
C ASP A 364 22.87 1.03 22.01
N ILE A 365 23.00 -0.30 21.99
CA ILE A 365 21.93 -1.25 22.39
C ILE A 365 21.40 -0.95 23.80
N ALA A 366 22.28 -0.65 24.76
CA ALA A 366 21.87 -0.40 26.14
C ALA A 366 21.01 0.87 26.25
N VAL A 367 21.43 1.96 25.60
CA VAL A 367 20.69 3.24 25.60
C VAL A 367 19.37 3.08 24.83
N HIS A 368 19.39 2.44 23.68
CA HIS A 368 18.19 2.17 22.88
C HIS A 368 17.21 1.27 23.62
N GLY A 369 17.72 0.26 24.35
CA GLY A 369 16.91 -0.63 25.19
C GLY A 369 16.21 0.13 26.31
N GLU A 370 16.91 1.01 27.01
CA GLU A 370 16.33 1.84 28.06
C GLU A 370 15.22 2.74 27.53
N GLN A 371 15.45 3.43 26.42
CA GLN A 371 14.43 4.30 25.80
C GLN A 371 13.21 3.48 25.31
N PHE A 372 13.44 2.30 24.74
CA PHE A 372 12.38 1.40 24.35
C PHE A 372 11.54 0.96 25.56
N ASP A 373 12.17 0.55 26.64
CA ASP A 373 11.51 0.07 27.85
C ASP A 373 10.67 1.19 28.51
N LYS A 374 11.17 2.43 28.54
CA LYS A 374 10.42 3.61 29.02
C LYS A 374 9.14 3.82 28.21
N VAL A 375 9.24 3.85 26.89
CA VAL A 375 8.06 4.03 26.00
C VAL A 375 7.08 2.88 26.19
N MET A 376 7.55 1.64 26.26
CA MET A 376 6.69 0.47 26.44
C MET A 376 6.08 0.40 27.85
N PHE A 377 6.74 0.93 28.87
CA PHE A 377 6.15 1.07 30.20
C PHE A 377 4.91 1.97 30.15
N PHE A 378 5.04 3.19 29.63
CA PHE A 378 3.92 4.12 29.53
C PHE A 378 2.80 3.59 28.61
N PHE A 379 3.17 2.91 27.53
CA PHE A 379 2.17 2.28 26.67
C PHE A 379 1.35 1.22 27.44
N ARG A 380 1.99 0.41 28.29
CA ARG A 380 1.28 -0.57 29.13
C ARG A 380 0.34 0.10 30.13
N GLU A 381 0.78 1.21 30.74
CA GLU A 381 -0.06 1.98 31.67
C GLU A 381 -1.29 2.59 30.95
N ILE A 382 -1.12 3.08 29.71
CA ILE A 382 -2.23 3.55 28.87
C ILE A 382 -3.19 2.39 28.53
N VAL A 383 -2.68 1.18 28.27
CA VAL A 383 -3.53 -0.01 28.03
C VAL A 383 -4.32 -0.38 29.28
N LYS A 384 -3.73 -0.31 30.48
CA LYS A 384 -4.45 -0.54 31.73
C LYS A 384 -5.56 0.49 31.93
N LEU A 385 -5.25 1.79 31.73
CA LEU A 385 -6.25 2.87 31.77
C LEU A 385 -7.39 2.59 30.79
N SER A 386 -7.08 2.20 29.57
CA SER A 386 -8.08 1.85 28.55
C SER A 386 -9.04 0.75 29.02
N THR A 387 -8.53 -0.24 29.76
CA THR A 387 -9.37 -1.30 30.34
C THR A 387 -10.29 -0.75 31.46
N MET A 388 -9.75 0.13 32.31
CA MET A 388 -10.54 0.80 33.35
C MET A 388 -11.62 1.69 32.76
N VAL A 389 -11.28 2.49 31.73
CA VAL A 389 -12.24 3.33 31.00
C VAL A 389 -13.33 2.48 30.33
N ALA A 390 -12.98 1.30 29.78
CA ALA A 390 -13.96 0.39 29.20
C ALA A 390 -14.96 -0.12 30.26
N SER A 391 -14.47 -0.48 31.45
CA SER A 391 -15.33 -0.88 32.59
C SER A 391 -16.24 0.27 33.00
N LEU A 392 -15.69 1.47 33.15
CA LEU A 392 -16.45 2.68 33.52
C LEU A 392 -17.54 3.02 32.47
N VAL A 393 -17.24 2.88 31.17
CA VAL A 393 -18.23 3.06 30.09
C VAL A 393 -19.36 2.03 30.20
N CYS A 394 -19.01 0.75 30.42
CA CYS A 394 -20.04 -0.30 30.62
C CYS A 394 -20.91 -0.02 31.83
N HIS A 395 -20.36 0.45 32.96
CA HIS A 395 -21.10 0.83 34.14
C HIS A 395 -22.01 2.02 33.84
N ALA A 396 -21.50 3.09 33.24
CA ALA A 396 -22.28 4.26 32.83
C ALA A 396 -23.43 3.91 31.87
N GLN A 397 -23.22 3.01 30.93
CA GLN A 397 -24.24 2.51 30.02
C GLN A 397 -25.32 1.70 30.77
N SER A 398 -24.97 0.96 31.82
CA SER A 398 -25.91 0.21 32.64
C SER A 398 -26.83 1.14 33.46
N GLU A 399 -26.38 2.36 33.72
CA GLU A 399 -27.19 3.43 34.38
C GLU A 399 -27.91 4.34 33.36
N GLY A 400 -27.86 4.01 32.06
CA GLY A 400 -28.64 4.70 31.03
C GLY A 400 -27.90 5.82 30.30
N LEU A 401 -26.59 6.04 30.57
CA LEU A 401 -25.81 6.99 29.79
C LEU A 401 -25.46 6.36 28.42
N LEU A 402 -25.89 7.01 27.34
CA LEU A 402 -25.54 6.62 25.98
C LEU A 402 -24.22 7.29 25.59
N LEU A 403 -23.12 6.57 25.75
CA LEU A 403 -21.76 7.02 25.44
C LEU A 403 -21.13 6.17 24.35
N LEU A 404 -20.59 6.83 23.32
CA LEU A 404 -19.80 6.19 22.25
C LEU A 404 -18.31 6.48 22.49
N PHE A 405 -17.66 5.61 23.25
CA PHE A 405 -16.22 5.69 23.52
C PHE A 405 -15.45 4.57 22.82
N ASN A 406 -14.35 4.91 22.19
CA ASN A 406 -13.44 3.94 21.58
C ASN A 406 -12.33 3.62 22.60
N CYS A 407 -12.66 2.78 23.57
CA CYS A 407 -11.88 2.55 24.79
C CYS A 407 -10.60 1.73 24.61
N TYR A 408 -10.32 1.20 23.42
CA TYR A 408 -9.17 0.33 23.24
C TYR A 408 -8.10 0.95 22.33
N PRO A 409 -6.83 1.04 22.77
CA PRO A 409 -5.74 1.33 21.84
C PRO A 409 -5.76 0.25 20.76
N THR A 410 -6.03 0.66 19.55
CA THR A 410 -6.11 -0.26 18.41
C THR A 410 -4.72 -0.83 18.12
N ARG A 411 -4.67 -2.01 17.49
CA ARG A 411 -3.39 -2.58 16.99
C ARG A 411 -2.65 -1.62 16.07
N ALA A 412 -3.39 -0.77 15.36
CA ALA A 412 -2.83 0.27 14.50
C ALA A 412 -2.04 1.31 15.31
N GLN A 413 -2.54 1.74 16.49
CA GLN A 413 -1.83 2.69 17.34
C GLN A 413 -0.53 2.11 17.90
N LEU A 414 -0.54 0.84 18.34
CA LEU A 414 0.67 0.14 18.78
C LEU A 414 1.69 0.02 17.63
N PHE A 415 1.23 -0.38 16.45
CA PHE A 415 2.08 -0.47 15.27
C PHE A 415 2.69 0.89 14.93
N TYR A 416 1.91 1.96 15.01
CA TYR A 416 2.35 3.31 14.73
C TYR A 416 3.40 3.79 15.74
N ILE A 417 3.19 3.60 17.05
CA ILE A 417 4.18 3.92 18.09
C ILE A 417 5.50 3.18 17.85
N ASN A 418 5.44 1.88 17.60
CA ASN A 418 6.64 1.10 17.30
C ASN A 418 7.37 1.62 16.06
N LYS A 419 6.64 2.05 15.03
CA LYS A 419 7.22 2.62 13.82
C LYS A 419 7.94 3.94 14.10
N VAL A 420 7.28 4.85 14.83
CA VAL A 420 7.89 6.13 15.25
C VAL A 420 9.14 5.88 16.09
N LEU A 421 9.04 5.01 17.08
CA LEU A 421 10.15 4.64 17.97
C LEU A 421 11.37 4.15 17.19
N LEU A 422 11.16 3.19 16.27
CA LEU A 422 12.25 2.65 15.44
C LEU A 422 12.87 3.68 14.49
N LEU A 423 12.09 4.61 13.96
CA LEU A 423 12.60 5.70 13.14
C LEU A 423 13.40 6.70 13.98
N SER A 424 12.90 7.04 15.17
CA SER A 424 13.57 7.99 16.10
C SER A 424 14.91 7.47 16.59
N LEU A 425 15.00 6.20 16.96
CA LEU A 425 16.24 5.54 17.36
C LEU A 425 17.31 5.56 16.25
N LYS A 426 16.92 5.54 14.99
CA LYS A 426 17.84 5.50 13.83
C LYS A 426 18.25 6.89 13.33
N ALA A 427 17.56 7.96 13.73
CA ALA A 427 17.69 9.27 13.09
C ALA A 427 19.12 9.81 13.06
N LYS A 428 19.82 9.83 14.20
CA LYS A 428 21.21 10.31 14.30
C LYS A 428 22.14 9.48 13.41
N LYS A 429 22.06 8.15 13.48
CA LYS A 429 22.94 7.25 12.71
C LYS A 429 22.72 7.35 11.20
N VAL A 430 21.49 7.58 10.77
CA VAL A 430 21.16 7.83 9.36
C VAL A 430 21.79 9.15 8.90
N ALA A 431 21.70 10.21 9.71
CA ALA A 431 22.33 11.50 9.40
C ALA A 431 23.87 11.38 9.30
N GLU A 432 24.52 10.77 10.29
CA GLU A 432 25.97 10.50 10.27
C GLU A 432 26.40 9.76 9.02
N ARG A 433 25.69 8.68 8.68
CA ARG A 433 25.99 7.87 7.49
C ARG A 433 25.78 8.63 6.20
N ALA A 434 24.77 9.49 6.14
CA ALA A 434 24.53 10.37 4.99
C ALA A 434 25.69 11.37 4.83
N ILE A 435 26.09 12.03 5.90
CA ILE A 435 27.21 12.98 5.94
C ILE A 435 28.51 12.31 5.50
N GLU A 436 28.85 11.14 6.02
CA GLU A 436 30.03 10.37 5.61
C GLU A 436 30.06 10.11 4.09
N ASN A 437 28.93 9.70 3.52
CA ASN A 437 28.85 9.42 2.08
C ASN A 437 28.94 10.71 1.23
N VAL A 438 28.37 11.83 1.68
CA VAL A 438 28.49 13.12 1.01
C VAL A 438 29.94 13.58 1.02
N HIS A 439 30.67 13.42 2.15
CA HIS A 439 32.12 13.74 2.23
C HIS A 439 32.95 12.86 1.29
N GLN A 440 32.47 11.67 0.92
CA GLN A 440 33.07 10.80 -0.10
C GLN A 440 32.68 11.19 -1.54
N GLY A 441 31.97 12.32 -1.73
CA GLY A 441 31.52 12.79 -3.04
C GLY A 441 30.32 12.04 -3.63
N LYS A 442 29.57 11.31 -2.79
CA LYS A 442 28.39 10.55 -3.25
C LYS A 442 27.11 11.36 -3.05
N SER A 443 26.16 11.20 -3.96
CA SER A 443 24.77 11.62 -3.76
C SER A 443 24.05 10.61 -2.88
N VAL A 444 23.28 11.07 -1.90
CA VAL A 444 22.60 10.21 -0.92
C VAL A 444 21.09 10.36 -1.05
N ILE A 445 20.37 9.24 -1.09
CA ILE A 445 18.92 9.19 -1.02
C ILE A 445 18.54 8.47 0.27
N ILE A 446 17.72 9.11 1.12
CA ILE A 446 17.22 8.56 2.37
C ILE A 446 15.75 8.21 2.19
N GLY A 447 15.43 6.91 2.11
CA GLY A 447 14.06 6.41 2.08
C GLY A 447 13.53 6.20 3.50
N MET A 448 12.36 6.76 3.82
CA MET A 448 11.69 6.57 5.10
C MET A 448 10.31 5.96 4.90
N SER A 449 9.89 5.12 5.85
CA SER A 449 8.61 4.42 5.78
C SER A 449 7.41 5.29 6.19
N ASP A 450 7.64 6.46 6.80
CA ASP A 450 6.60 7.38 7.27
C ASP A 450 7.12 8.81 7.41
N THR A 451 6.25 9.78 7.21
CA THR A 451 6.56 11.21 7.35
C THR A 451 6.16 11.79 8.70
N LEU A 452 5.32 11.08 9.44
CA LEU A 452 4.77 11.48 10.74
C LEU A 452 4.00 12.82 10.72
N GLU A 453 3.55 13.26 9.53
CA GLU A 453 2.81 14.52 9.34
C GLU A 453 1.55 14.61 10.20
N CYS A 454 0.82 13.49 10.36
CA CYS A 454 -0.41 13.47 11.16
C CYS A 454 -0.16 13.86 12.62
N VAL A 455 0.98 13.47 13.21
CA VAL A 455 1.33 13.84 14.59
C VAL A 455 1.64 15.32 14.68
N ILE A 456 2.48 15.82 13.76
CA ILE A 456 2.87 17.24 13.72
C ILE A 456 1.63 18.11 13.48
N ARG A 457 0.78 17.78 12.51
CA ARG A 457 -0.43 18.53 12.16
C ARG A 457 -1.44 18.62 13.32
N ASP A 458 -1.63 17.54 14.06
CA ASP A 458 -2.56 17.56 15.19
C ASP A 458 -2.01 18.35 16.38
N THR A 459 -0.69 18.40 16.54
CA THR A 459 -0.02 19.27 17.51
C THR A 459 -0.16 20.75 17.12
N THR A 460 -0.16 21.07 15.82
CA THR A 460 -0.32 22.45 15.30
C THR A 460 -1.71 23.01 15.48
N LYS A 461 -2.76 22.17 15.51
CA LYS A 461 -4.14 22.65 15.75
C LYS A 461 -4.32 23.31 17.12
N GLN A 462 -3.40 23.07 18.04
CA GLN A 462 -3.49 23.60 19.40
C GLN A 462 -2.76 24.94 19.60
N LYS A 463 -1.64 25.25 18.91
CA LYS A 463 -0.93 26.58 18.97
C LYS A 463 0.21 26.64 17.94
N GLU A 464 0.39 27.79 17.26
CA GLU A 464 1.67 28.18 16.68
C GLU A 464 2.62 28.56 17.81
N GLY A 465 3.81 27.97 17.88
CA GLY A 465 4.81 28.33 18.88
C GLY A 465 5.70 27.15 19.33
N SER A 466 6.26 27.28 20.51
CA SER A 466 7.08 26.24 21.13
C SER A 466 6.24 25.02 21.51
N VAL A 467 6.71 23.86 21.12
CA VAL A 467 6.07 22.55 21.38
C VAL A 467 7.09 21.58 21.94
N ARG A 468 6.59 20.60 22.68
CA ARG A 468 7.42 19.48 23.10
C ARG A 468 7.66 18.57 21.89
N GLY A 469 8.92 18.44 21.48
CA GLY A 469 9.31 17.77 20.23
C GLY A 469 9.76 16.31 20.42
N ASP A 470 9.70 15.77 21.64
CA ASP A 470 10.06 14.38 21.94
C ASP A 470 8.83 13.43 21.82
N ILE A 471 9.07 12.13 21.93
CA ILE A 471 8.04 11.10 21.78
C ILE A 471 6.94 11.17 22.85
N SER A 472 7.15 11.89 23.97
CA SER A 472 6.12 12.07 25.01
C SER A 472 4.85 12.70 24.45
N SER A 473 4.97 13.62 23.48
CA SER A 473 3.84 14.24 22.80
C SER A 473 2.91 13.21 22.13
N LEU A 474 3.47 12.13 21.59
CA LEU A 474 2.68 11.03 21.03
C LEU A 474 2.00 10.20 22.13
N LEU A 475 2.70 9.93 23.23
CA LEU A 475 2.16 9.19 24.36
C LEU A 475 1.03 9.97 25.05
N LEU A 476 1.21 11.28 25.27
CA LEU A 476 0.17 12.16 25.82
C LEU A 476 -1.08 12.20 24.94
N ARG A 477 -0.89 12.30 23.64
CA ARG A 477 -2.02 12.26 22.69
C ARG A 477 -2.77 10.93 22.73
N LEU A 478 -2.05 9.80 22.85
CA LEU A 478 -2.69 8.50 22.97
C LEU A 478 -3.45 8.38 24.28
N LEU A 479 -2.86 8.86 25.37
CA LEU A 479 -3.48 8.92 26.70
C LEU A 479 -4.78 9.73 26.67
N ASP A 480 -4.74 10.96 26.12
CA ASP A 480 -5.90 11.83 26.03
C ASP A 480 -7.01 11.21 25.14
N LYS A 481 -6.65 10.58 24.02
CA LYS A 481 -7.62 9.86 23.18
C LYS A 481 -8.28 8.67 23.87
N THR A 482 -7.62 8.07 24.86
CA THR A 482 -8.17 6.91 25.59
C THR A 482 -9.39 7.32 26.45
N VAL A 483 -9.42 8.55 26.94
CA VAL A 483 -10.49 9.07 27.80
C VAL A 483 -11.50 9.94 27.06
N CYS A 484 -11.30 10.20 25.77
CA CYS A 484 -12.18 11.01 24.94
C CYS A 484 -13.11 10.17 24.08
N GLY A 485 -14.34 10.63 23.91
CA GLY A 485 -15.37 10.03 23.06
C GLY A 485 -16.27 11.08 22.41
N THR A 486 -17.34 10.65 21.76
CA THR A 486 -18.38 11.52 21.22
C THR A 486 -19.68 11.27 21.97
N GLY A 487 -20.33 12.34 22.43
CA GLY A 487 -21.66 12.25 23.03
C GLY A 487 -22.75 11.98 21.98
N GLU A 488 -23.92 11.51 22.41
CA GLU A 488 -25.03 11.09 21.54
C GLU A 488 -25.54 12.20 20.60
N PHE A 489 -25.43 13.47 21.02
CA PHE A 489 -25.99 14.62 20.30
C PHE A 489 -24.99 15.68 19.85
N SER A 490 -23.70 15.53 20.17
CA SER A 490 -22.66 16.47 19.74
C SER A 490 -21.54 15.77 18.96
N LYS A 491 -21.08 16.42 17.88
CA LYS A 491 -19.84 16.02 17.19
C LYS A 491 -18.58 16.48 17.94
N GLU A 492 -18.74 17.14 19.07
CA GLU A 492 -17.64 17.63 19.90
C GLU A 492 -17.10 16.50 20.77
N SER A 493 -15.78 16.46 20.90
CA SER A 493 -15.09 15.49 21.75
C SER A 493 -15.30 15.86 23.22
N ILE A 494 -15.81 14.92 23.99
CA ILE A 494 -15.99 15.04 25.43
C ILE A 494 -15.21 13.96 26.16
N THR A 495 -14.68 14.26 27.37
CA THR A 495 -14.08 13.20 28.19
C THR A 495 -15.17 12.38 28.88
N ILE A 496 -14.86 11.11 29.18
CA ILE A 496 -15.82 10.28 29.94
C ILE A 496 -16.11 10.87 31.30
N PHE A 497 -15.16 11.54 31.92
CA PHE A 497 -15.29 12.15 33.24
C PHE A 497 -16.25 13.33 33.21
N ASP A 498 -16.15 14.19 32.19
CA ASP A 498 -17.06 15.31 31.99
C ASP A 498 -18.48 14.80 31.68
N ALA A 499 -18.60 13.78 30.85
CA ALA A 499 -19.88 13.18 30.49
C ALA A 499 -20.61 12.56 31.70
N ILE A 500 -19.88 11.94 32.61
CA ILE A 500 -20.47 11.41 33.87
C ILE A 500 -20.84 12.57 34.81
N LYS A 501 -19.94 13.55 34.98
CA LYS A 501 -20.14 14.68 35.89
C LYS A 501 -21.28 15.61 35.49
N GLU A 502 -21.52 15.78 34.18
CA GLU A 502 -22.64 16.61 33.67
C GLU A 502 -24.00 15.95 33.82
N ASN A 503 -24.05 14.66 34.18
CA ASN A 503 -25.31 13.96 34.39
C ASN A 503 -25.63 13.83 35.89
N GLU A 504 -26.64 14.59 36.36
CA GLU A 504 -27.04 14.64 37.76
C GLU A 504 -27.76 13.36 38.26
N GLU A 505 -28.15 12.45 37.37
CA GLU A 505 -28.90 11.23 37.69
C GLU A 505 -28.01 9.99 37.94
N VAL A 506 -26.68 10.11 37.85
CA VAL A 506 -25.77 8.99 38.06
C VAL A 506 -25.59 8.61 39.53
N SER A 507 -25.32 7.33 39.79
CA SER A 507 -25.10 6.82 41.13
C SER A 507 -23.80 7.36 41.77
N THR A 508 -23.76 7.40 43.11
CA THR A 508 -22.54 7.72 43.86
C THR A 508 -21.43 6.73 43.54
N SER A 509 -21.75 5.45 43.34
CA SER A 509 -20.79 4.40 42.97
C SER A 509 -20.10 4.68 41.64
N LEU A 510 -20.84 5.14 40.61
CA LEU A 510 -20.29 5.49 39.33
C LEU A 510 -19.37 6.72 39.40
N ASN A 511 -19.77 7.73 40.20
CA ASN A 511 -18.94 8.90 40.43
C ASN A 511 -17.60 8.56 41.13
N ASP A 512 -17.65 7.72 42.19
CA ASP A 512 -16.44 7.28 42.92
C ASP A 512 -15.50 6.47 41.98
N GLU A 513 -16.04 5.59 41.12
CA GLU A 513 -15.28 4.86 40.14
C GLU A 513 -14.66 5.82 39.10
N ALA A 514 -15.41 6.79 38.60
CA ALA A 514 -14.94 7.80 37.67
C ALA A 514 -13.80 8.65 38.26
N GLU A 515 -13.89 9.04 39.53
CA GLU A 515 -12.85 9.80 40.24
C GLU A 515 -11.55 8.96 40.35
N GLY A 516 -11.64 7.68 40.70
CA GLY A 516 -10.49 6.79 40.77
C GLY A 516 -9.81 6.59 39.42
N VAL A 517 -10.55 6.46 38.34
CA VAL A 517 -10.02 6.34 36.97
C VAL A 517 -9.39 7.68 36.52
N TYR A 518 -9.99 8.81 36.91
CA TYR A 518 -9.47 10.14 36.60
C TYR A 518 -8.16 10.43 37.32
N ASP A 519 -8.03 10.03 38.59
CA ASP A 519 -6.78 10.18 39.32
C ASP A 519 -5.66 9.33 38.72
N TYR A 520 -5.97 8.11 38.26
CA TYR A 520 -4.99 7.28 37.57
C TYR A 520 -4.57 7.91 36.22
N TYR A 521 -5.52 8.45 35.44
CA TYR A 521 -5.21 9.19 34.22
C TYR A 521 -4.26 10.37 34.49
N LYS A 522 -4.52 11.17 35.55
CA LYS A 522 -3.66 12.30 35.95
C LYS A 522 -2.27 11.86 36.34
N SER A 523 -2.16 10.76 37.08
CA SER A 523 -0.85 10.21 37.49
C SER A 523 -0.02 9.83 36.25
N ILE A 524 -0.57 9.07 35.31
CA ILE A 524 0.12 8.71 34.08
C ILE A 524 0.51 9.96 33.29
N LYS A 525 -0.38 10.94 33.19
CA LYS A 525 -0.13 12.19 32.47
C LYS A 525 1.02 12.96 33.07
N HIS A 526 1.04 13.07 34.41
CA HIS A 526 2.12 13.70 35.16
C HIS A 526 3.44 12.98 34.91
N ASP A 527 3.47 11.67 35.06
CA ASP A 527 4.68 10.87 34.91
C ASP A 527 5.27 10.96 33.48
N ILE A 528 4.42 10.98 32.43
CA ILE A 528 4.88 11.18 31.04
C ILE A 528 5.47 12.60 30.85
N VAL A 529 4.90 13.62 31.51
CA VAL A 529 5.38 15.01 31.39
C VAL A 529 6.73 15.19 32.07
N GLU A 530 6.94 14.55 33.23
CA GLU A 530 8.20 14.63 34.00
C GLU A 530 9.30 13.75 33.42
N GLU A 531 8.95 12.70 32.65
CA GLU A 531 9.94 11.82 32.03
C GLU A 531 10.65 12.49 30.85
N VAL A 532 11.94 12.25 30.75
CA VAL A 532 12.78 12.73 29.64
C VAL A 532 13.01 11.60 28.64
N PHE A 533 12.55 11.83 27.40
CA PHE A 533 12.79 10.92 26.29
C PHE A 533 13.82 11.51 25.33
N HIS A 534 14.93 10.79 25.13
CA HIS A 534 15.95 11.17 24.15
C HIS A 534 15.58 10.74 22.72
N LEU A 535 14.29 10.80 22.39
CA LEU A 535 13.71 10.33 21.13
C LEU A 535 12.90 11.44 20.47
N PRO A 536 13.30 11.91 19.28
CA PRO A 536 12.59 12.96 18.58
C PRO A 536 11.23 12.46 18.06
N MET A 537 10.20 13.30 18.14
CA MET A 537 8.91 13.06 17.53
C MET A 537 8.98 13.11 16.00
N SER A 538 9.90 13.91 15.44
CA SER A 538 10.12 14.03 13.99
C SER A 538 11.56 13.64 13.58
N PRO A 539 11.83 12.36 13.34
CA PRO A 539 13.14 11.88 12.89
C PRO A 539 13.65 12.56 11.62
N ILE A 540 12.77 12.86 10.67
CA ILE A 540 13.11 13.54 9.41
C ILE A 540 13.73 14.92 9.68
N ASP A 541 13.14 15.67 10.61
CA ASP A 541 13.60 17.02 10.92
C ASP A 541 14.96 17.01 11.63
N VAL A 542 15.22 16.01 12.49
CA VAL A 542 16.55 15.81 13.08
C VAL A 542 17.58 15.47 12.01
N ILE A 543 17.28 14.51 11.13
CA ILE A 543 18.17 14.15 10.01
C ILE A 543 18.48 15.38 9.16
N ARG A 544 17.46 16.14 8.79
CA ARG A 544 17.61 17.38 8.00
C ARG A 544 18.50 18.39 8.71
N GLN A 545 18.23 18.68 9.98
CA GLN A 545 19.00 19.68 10.73
C GLN A 545 20.47 19.27 10.90
N LEU A 546 20.76 18.01 11.23
CA LEU A 546 22.13 17.50 11.35
C LEU A 546 22.88 17.58 10.02
N ILE A 547 22.27 17.15 8.91
CA ILE A 547 22.91 17.21 7.60
C ILE A 547 23.14 18.64 7.14
N THR A 548 22.18 19.55 7.36
CA THR A 548 22.30 20.95 6.90
C THR A 548 23.20 21.80 7.79
N ALA A 549 23.47 21.38 9.01
CA ALA A 549 24.46 22.04 9.90
C ALA A 549 25.90 21.76 9.45
N GLU A 550 26.13 20.65 8.76
CA GLU A 550 27.45 20.27 8.28
C GLU A 550 27.88 21.04 7.04
N LYS A 551 29.19 21.27 6.93
CA LYS A 551 29.80 21.96 5.80
C LYS A 551 30.71 21.01 5.03
N PHE A 552 30.51 20.96 3.74
CA PHE A 552 31.37 20.22 2.82
C PHE A 552 32.52 21.12 2.36
N VAL A 553 33.74 20.61 2.41
CA VAL A 553 34.92 21.31 1.91
C VAL A 553 35.17 20.86 0.46
N THR A 554 35.07 21.77 -0.47
CA THR A 554 35.34 21.47 -1.89
C THR A 554 36.84 21.19 -2.09
N PRO A 555 37.25 20.54 -3.20
CA PRO A 555 38.66 20.36 -3.56
C PRO A 555 39.44 21.67 -3.64
N ASN A 556 38.77 22.81 -3.85
CA ASN A 556 39.37 24.14 -3.91
C ASN A 556 39.47 24.80 -2.53
N GLY A 557 39.08 24.13 -1.44
CA GLY A 557 39.14 24.65 -0.07
C GLY A 557 38.00 25.56 0.33
N GLU A 558 36.93 25.65 -0.46
CA GLU A 558 35.74 26.45 -0.13
C GLU A 558 34.77 25.63 0.73
N TYR A 559 34.18 26.26 1.74
CA TYR A 559 33.13 25.67 2.56
C TYR A 559 31.76 25.91 1.91
N ILE A 560 31.06 24.83 1.58
CA ILE A 560 29.68 24.91 1.09
C ILE A 560 28.76 24.11 2.01
N ASN A 561 27.54 24.59 2.22
CA ASN A 561 26.54 23.85 2.97
C ASN A 561 26.08 22.63 2.16
N ILE A 562 25.83 21.50 2.83
CA ILE A 562 25.22 20.32 2.19
C ILE A 562 23.81 20.72 1.77
N ARG A 563 23.50 20.53 0.50
CA ARG A 563 22.15 20.74 -0.03
C ARG A 563 21.28 19.54 0.35
N PHE A 564 20.19 19.80 1.04
CA PHE A 564 19.19 18.82 1.44
C PHE A 564 17.84 19.17 0.79
N GLU A 565 17.28 18.24 0.05
CA GLU A 565 15.93 18.34 -0.53
C GLU A 565 15.06 17.24 0.09
N GLU A 566 13.81 17.58 0.39
CA GLU A 566 12.84 16.66 0.96
C GLU A 566 11.66 16.53 0.01
N CYS A 567 11.47 15.32 -0.54
CA CYS A 567 10.35 14.94 -1.39
C CYS A 567 9.29 14.21 -0.54
N THR A 568 8.50 14.98 0.22
CA THR A 568 7.40 14.47 1.05
C THR A 568 6.20 15.39 0.98
N GLY A 569 5.00 14.88 1.27
CA GLY A 569 3.77 15.69 1.34
C GLY A 569 3.61 16.53 2.61
N ARG A 570 4.64 16.61 3.46
CA ARG A 570 4.54 17.34 4.72
C ARG A 570 4.37 18.84 4.50
N THR A 571 3.42 19.43 5.23
CA THR A 571 3.14 20.87 5.26
C THR A 571 3.79 21.58 6.44
N HIS A 572 4.22 20.83 7.45
CA HIS A 572 4.84 21.34 8.67
C HIS A 572 6.15 20.62 8.95
N GLN A 573 7.02 21.30 9.69
CA GLN A 573 8.30 20.77 10.16
C GLN A 573 8.57 21.23 11.57
N LEU A 574 9.36 20.45 12.30
CA LEU A 574 9.89 20.83 13.60
C LEU A 574 11.32 21.38 13.45
N GLU A 575 11.62 22.45 14.17
CA GLU A 575 12.98 22.88 14.42
C GLU A 575 13.32 22.67 15.88
N TYR A 576 14.26 21.77 16.12
CA TYR A 576 14.80 21.48 17.43
C TYR A 576 15.88 22.49 17.78
N LEU A 577 15.92 22.93 19.04
CA LEU A 577 16.92 23.89 19.51
C LEU A 577 18.32 23.28 19.57
N SER A 578 18.41 21.98 19.83
CA SER A 578 19.69 21.27 19.92
C SER A 578 19.55 19.86 19.32
N PRO A 579 19.64 19.71 17.99
CA PRO A 579 19.50 18.40 17.34
C PRO A 579 20.70 17.47 17.61
N GLU A 580 21.84 18.02 18.05
CA GLU A 580 23.07 17.28 18.38
C GLU A 580 23.10 16.80 19.83
N GLY A 581 22.36 17.45 20.72
CA GLY A 581 22.36 17.19 22.14
C GLY A 581 21.81 15.82 22.49
N ASP A 582 22.43 15.15 23.46
CA ASP A 582 21.92 13.90 24.01
C ASP A 582 20.64 14.12 24.83
N ASP A 583 20.35 15.38 25.22
CA ASP A 583 19.40 15.66 26.28
C ASP A 583 18.12 16.40 25.88
N ASP A 584 17.96 16.99 24.67
CA ASP A 584 16.84 17.90 24.52
C ASP A 584 16.15 17.93 23.13
N PHE A 585 15.36 16.88 22.86
CA PHE A 585 14.29 17.01 21.86
C PHE A 585 13.02 17.67 22.45
N ILE A 586 13.03 18.04 23.73
CA ILE A 586 11.86 18.61 24.41
C ILE A 586 11.46 19.93 23.76
N ASN A 587 12.43 20.79 23.46
CA ASN A 587 12.18 22.12 22.93
C ASN A 587 12.25 22.14 21.40
N ALA A 588 11.10 22.26 20.76
CA ALA A 588 11.00 22.41 19.32
C ALA A 588 10.04 23.53 18.95
N THR A 589 10.23 24.13 17.76
CA THR A 589 9.34 25.13 17.19
C THR A 589 8.70 24.55 15.93
N ILE A 590 7.38 24.67 15.82
CA ILE A 590 6.65 24.29 14.60
C ILE A 590 6.80 25.39 13.58
N LYS A 591 7.21 25.04 12.36
CA LYS A 591 7.24 25.93 11.21
C LYS A 591 6.45 25.34 10.06
N GLN A 592 5.67 26.20 9.40
CA GLN A 592 5.04 25.85 8.13
C GLN A 592 6.13 25.75 7.06
N ARG A 593 6.16 24.66 6.31
CA ARG A 593 7.05 24.53 5.16
C ARG A 593 6.55 25.43 4.05
N LYS A 594 7.45 26.23 3.48
CA LYS A 594 7.13 26.96 2.24
C LYS A 594 6.91 25.91 1.16
N LYS A 595 5.69 25.85 0.60
CA LYS A 595 5.49 25.13 -0.66
C LYS A 595 6.46 25.76 -1.65
N ARG A 596 7.46 25.03 -2.11
CA ARG A 596 8.20 25.42 -3.30
C ARG A 596 7.22 25.16 -4.45
N HIS A 597 6.90 26.24 -5.17
CA HIS A 597 6.12 26.21 -6.40
C HIS A 597 6.97 25.60 -7.50
#